data_26f9c79169cc58cca50182b90b080c84
#
_entry.id   26f9c79169cc58cca50182b90b080c84
#
_cell.length_a   1.000
_cell.length_b   1.000
_cell.length_c   1.000
_cell.angle_alpha   90.00
_cell.angle_beta   90.00
_cell.angle_gamma   90.00
#
_symmetry.space_group_name_H-M   'P 1'
#
loop_
_entity.id
_entity.type
_entity.pdbx_description
1 polymer ?
#
loop_
_entity_poly.entity_id
_entity_poly.type
_entity_poly.pdbx_seq_one_letter_code
_entity_poly.pdbx_strand_id
1 'polypeptide(L)'
;VDLFRSMDIPVRTIECCSGDLADLKVKSYDVEAWSPRQKKYFEVGSCSNLGDAQARRLKIRVKGKDGNKYFAHTLNNTVVAPPRMLIAFLENNLNADGSVNIPKALQPYMGGKEKLIPLD
;
A
#
# COMPACT_ATOMS: atom_id res chain seq x y z
N VAL A 1 3.90 -3.23 -3.67
CA VAL A 1 5.22 -3.62 -3.13
C VAL A 1 6.32 -2.82 -3.81
N ASP A 2 6.39 -2.80 -5.14
CA ASP A 2 7.50 -2.18 -5.88
C ASP A 2 7.64 -0.67 -5.60
N LEU A 3 6.51 0.03 -5.42
CA LEU A 3 6.52 1.43 -5.00
C LEU A 3 7.27 1.63 -3.67
N PHE A 4 7.02 0.79 -2.67
CA PHE A 4 7.70 0.88 -1.37
C PHE A 4 9.18 0.52 -1.49
N ARG A 5 9.50 -0.51 -2.27
CA ARG A 5 10.90 -0.91 -2.54
C ARG A 5 11.69 0.17 -3.28
N SER A 6 11.05 0.88 -4.23
CA SER A 6 11.70 2.00 -4.93
C SER A 6 12.06 3.18 -4.02
N MET A 7 11.48 3.21 -2.83
CA MET A 7 11.77 4.20 -1.78
C MET A 7 12.68 3.66 -0.66
N ASP A 8 13.32 2.52 -0.91
CA ASP A 8 14.21 1.84 0.04
C ASP A 8 13.54 1.49 1.38
N ILE A 9 12.21 1.29 1.39
CA ILE A 9 11.46 0.90 2.58
C ILE A 9 11.36 -0.61 2.64
N PRO A 10 11.87 -1.26 3.70
CA PRO A 10 11.73 -2.70 3.89
C PRO A 10 10.26 -3.08 4.06
N VAL A 11 9.74 -3.90 3.15
CA VAL A 11 8.35 -4.36 3.18
C VAL A 11 8.26 -5.87 3.03
N ARG A 12 7.20 -6.42 3.61
CA ARG A 12 6.75 -7.78 3.38
C ARG A 12 5.27 -7.81 3.02
N THR A 13 4.83 -8.90 2.43
CA THR A 13 3.41 -9.18 2.20
C THR A 13 2.99 -10.35 3.04
N ILE A 14 1.81 -10.27 3.63
CA ILE A 14 1.17 -11.37 4.32
C ILE A 14 -0.20 -11.65 3.69
N GLU A 15 -0.59 -12.91 3.64
CA GLU A 15 -1.95 -13.30 3.29
C GLU A 15 -2.79 -13.30 4.58
N CYS A 16 -3.90 -12.55 4.56
CA CYS A 16 -4.80 -12.48 5.70
C CYS A 16 -5.50 -13.83 5.90
N CYS A 17 -5.57 -14.30 7.13
CA CYS A 17 -6.32 -15.50 7.47
C CYS A 17 -7.84 -15.24 7.36
N SER A 18 -8.60 -16.31 7.16
CA SER A 18 -10.06 -16.21 6.94
C SER A 18 -10.81 -15.54 8.10
N GLY A 19 -10.31 -15.69 9.33
CA GLY A 19 -10.93 -15.06 10.50
C GLY A 19 -10.76 -13.55 10.59
N ASP A 20 -9.85 -12.97 9.79
CA ASP A 20 -9.57 -11.53 9.74
C ASP A 20 -10.08 -10.86 8.43
N LEU A 21 -10.76 -11.63 7.59
CA LEU A 21 -11.37 -11.11 6.37
C LEU A 21 -12.69 -10.42 6.70
N ALA A 22 -12.88 -9.20 6.18
CA ALA A 22 -14.20 -8.56 6.18
C ALA A 22 -15.17 -9.32 5.26
N ASP A 23 -16.47 -9.27 5.55
CA ASP A 23 -17.55 -10.03 4.92
C ASP A 23 -17.56 -10.03 3.37
N LEU A 24 -17.06 -8.96 2.78
CA LEU A 24 -17.04 -8.82 1.32
C LEU A 24 -15.73 -9.30 0.67
N LYS A 25 -14.74 -9.70 1.47
CA LYS A 25 -13.43 -10.09 0.95
C LYS A 25 -13.38 -11.61 0.73
N VAL A 26 -12.98 -12.01 -0.47
CA VAL A 26 -12.69 -13.40 -0.81
C VAL A 26 -11.25 -13.76 -0.41
N LYS A 27 -10.35 -12.82 -0.61
CA LYS A 27 -8.91 -12.94 -0.30
C LYS A 27 -8.32 -11.57 -0.09
N SER A 28 -7.37 -11.44 0.84
CA SER A 28 -6.64 -10.19 1.08
C SER A 28 -5.17 -10.45 1.33
N TYR A 29 -4.36 -9.55 0.82
CA TYR A 29 -2.93 -9.45 1.16
C TYR A 29 -2.68 -8.08 1.76
N ASP A 30 -2.00 -8.07 2.91
CA ASP A 30 -1.51 -6.82 3.49
C ASP A 30 -0.06 -6.59 3.09
N VAL A 31 0.27 -5.33 2.87
CA VAL A 31 1.64 -4.86 2.72
C VAL A 31 2.04 -4.22 4.04
N GLU A 32 3.06 -4.77 4.65
CA GLU A 32 3.59 -4.27 5.91
C GLU A 32 4.98 -3.69 5.72
N ALA A 33 5.25 -2.53 6.33
CA ALA A 33 6.56 -1.90 6.39
C ALA A 33 7.22 -2.10 7.74
N TRP A 34 8.54 -2.19 7.74
CA TRP A 34 9.34 -2.27 8.95
C TRP A 34 9.39 -0.93 9.67
N SER A 35 9.14 -0.94 10.97
CA SER A 35 9.36 0.20 11.87
C SER A 35 10.63 -0.03 12.71
N PRO A 36 11.74 0.67 12.43
CA PRO A 36 12.95 0.58 13.25
C PRO A 36 12.71 0.96 14.70
N ARG A 37 11.86 1.95 14.96
CA ARG A 37 11.52 2.42 16.30
C ARG A 37 10.74 1.38 17.09
N GLN A 38 9.73 0.76 16.47
CA GLN A 38 8.88 -0.24 17.13
C GLN A 38 9.47 -1.65 17.07
N LYS A 39 10.51 -1.88 16.24
CA LYS A 39 11.12 -3.20 15.96
C LYS A 39 10.10 -4.24 15.50
N LYS A 40 9.12 -3.81 14.70
CA LYS A 40 8.08 -4.68 14.12
C LYS A 40 7.61 -4.18 12.78
N TYR A 41 6.96 -5.04 12.04
CA TYR A 41 6.20 -4.68 10.85
C TYR A 41 4.82 -4.15 11.23
N PHE A 42 4.29 -3.22 10.42
CA PHE A 42 2.93 -2.71 10.53
C PHE A 42 2.33 -2.48 9.16
N GLU A 43 1.03 -2.64 9.03
CA GLU A 43 0.30 -2.50 7.78
C GLU A 43 0.38 -1.07 7.24
N VAL A 44 0.79 -0.94 5.98
CA VAL A 44 0.82 0.33 5.22
C VAL A 44 -0.11 0.31 4.02
N GLY A 45 -0.69 -0.82 3.69
CA GLY A 45 -1.68 -0.96 2.65
C GLY A 45 -2.18 -2.39 2.51
N SER A 46 -3.31 -2.56 1.85
CA SER A 46 -3.87 -3.88 1.58
C SER A 46 -4.34 -4.00 0.13
N CYS A 47 -4.38 -5.24 -0.37
CA CYS A 47 -4.94 -5.58 -1.67
C CYS A 47 -5.94 -6.71 -1.50
N SER A 48 -7.20 -6.47 -1.87
CA SER A 48 -8.30 -7.40 -1.61
C SER A 48 -9.03 -7.79 -2.88
N ASN A 49 -9.33 -9.07 -3.00
CA ASN A 49 -10.28 -9.59 -3.97
C ASN A 49 -11.68 -9.56 -3.32
N LEU A 50 -12.60 -8.83 -3.93
CA LEU A 50 -13.97 -8.63 -3.44
C LEU A 50 -14.99 -9.48 -4.20
N GLY A 51 -14.54 -10.39 -5.09
CA GLY A 51 -15.42 -11.15 -5.94
C GLY A 51 -16.36 -10.23 -6.71
N ASP A 52 -17.64 -10.59 -6.79
CA ASP A 52 -18.67 -9.80 -7.49
C ASP A 52 -19.48 -8.87 -6.56
N ALA A 53 -19.16 -8.78 -5.27
CA ALA A 53 -19.97 -8.07 -4.29
C ALA A 53 -20.17 -6.58 -4.61
N GLN A 54 -19.10 -5.88 -5.01
CA GLN A 54 -19.21 -4.48 -5.43
C GLN A 54 -19.95 -4.35 -6.76
N ALA A 55 -19.66 -5.22 -7.71
CA ALA A 55 -20.27 -5.18 -9.03
C ALA A 55 -21.78 -5.41 -8.97
N ARG A 56 -22.28 -6.25 -8.05
CA ARG A 56 -23.71 -6.43 -7.80
C ARG A 56 -24.36 -5.15 -7.30
N ARG A 57 -23.76 -4.48 -6.33
CA ARG A 57 -24.26 -3.21 -5.75
C ARG A 57 -24.26 -2.09 -6.78
N LEU A 58 -23.17 -1.97 -7.57
CA LEU A 58 -22.99 -0.93 -8.58
C LEU A 58 -23.58 -1.29 -9.94
N LYS A 59 -24.15 -2.49 -10.09
CA LYS A 59 -24.72 -3.03 -11.34
C LYS A 59 -23.69 -3.08 -12.50
N ILE A 60 -22.40 -3.29 -12.18
CA ILE A 60 -21.33 -3.41 -13.17
C ILE A 60 -21.37 -4.81 -13.79
N ARG A 61 -21.56 -4.86 -15.10
CA ARG A 61 -21.61 -6.12 -15.85
C ARG A 61 -20.61 -6.12 -16.98
N VAL A 62 -20.06 -7.29 -17.24
CA VAL A 62 -19.20 -7.58 -18.39
C VAL A 62 -20.02 -8.35 -19.41
N LYS A 63 -19.91 -7.96 -20.69
CA LYS A 63 -20.42 -8.74 -21.81
C LYS A 63 -19.29 -9.64 -22.30
N GLY A 64 -19.47 -10.96 -22.16
CA GLY A 64 -18.55 -11.95 -22.67
C GLY A 64 -18.51 -12.01 -24.20
N LYS A 65 -17.49 -12.64 -24.74
CA LYS A 65 -17.36 -12.89 -26.19
C LYS A 65 -18.49 -13.77 -26.72
N ASP A 66 -19.07 -14.62 -25.87
CA ASP A 66 -20.23 -15.49 -26.12
C ASP A 66 -21.56 -14.72 -26.09
N GLY A 67 -21.54 -13.41 -25.82
CA GLY A 67 -22.72 -12.56 -25.72
C GLY A 67 -23.40 -12.58 -24.35
N ASN A 68 -23.02 -13.47 -23.44
CA ASN A 68 -23.55 -13.55 -22.09
C ASN A 68 -23.11 -12.37 -21.23
N LYS A 69 -23.96 -11.96 -20.30
CA LYS A 69 -23.65 -10.91 -19.31
C LYS A 69 -23.47 -11.52 -17.93
N TYR A 70 -22.38 -11.16 -17.27
CA TYR A 70 -22.09 -11.57 -15.89
C TYR A 70 -21.60 -10.39 -15.07
N PHE A 71 -21.64 -10.51 -13.73
CA PHE A 71 -21.09 -9.47 -12.86
C PHE A 71 -19.57 -9.49 -12.91
N ALA A 72 -18.97 -8.31 -12.94
CA ALA A 72 -17.52 -8.19 -12.84
C ALA A 72 -17.02 -8.63 -11.46
N HIS A 73 -15.83 -9.18 -11.39
CA HIS A 73 -15.09 -9.29 -10.13
C HIS A 73 -14.18 -8.08 -9.97
N THR A 74 -14.05 -7.59 -8.75
CA THR A 74 -13.27 -6.37 -8.47
C THR A 74 -12.13 -6.65 -7.51
N LEU A 75 -11.03 -5.93 -7.73
CA LEU A 75 -9.92 -5.84 -6.80
C LEU A 75 -9.93 -4.45 -6.18
N ASN A 76 -9.58 -4.38 -4.91
CA ASN A 76 -9.41 -3.12 -4.19
C ASN A 76 -8.00 -3.02 -3.64
N ASN A 77 -7.38 -1.88 -3.80
CA ASN A 77 -6.06 -1.59 -3.24
C ASN A 77 -5.95 -0.12 -2.86
N THR A 78 -5.48 0.13 -1.65
CA THR A 78 -5.16 1.47 -1.17
C THR A 78 -3.72 1.78 -1.50
N VAL A 79 -3.26 1.81 -2.68
CA VAL A 79 -1.86 1.96 -3.11
C VAL A 79 -0.91 2.46 -2.01
N VAL A 80 -1.30 3.55 -1.32
CA VAL A 80 -0.60 4.14 -0.17
C VAL A 80 -1.63 4.62 0.85
N ALA A 81 -1.46 4.24 2.12
CA ALA A 81 -2.12 4.88 3.26
C ALA A 81 -1.20 6.01 3.78
N PRO A 82 -1.40 7.29 3.38
CA PRO A 82 -0.41 8.35 3.58
C PRO A 82 0.08 8.50 5.01
N PRO A 83 -0.76 8.49 6.07
CA PRO A 83 -0.27 8.64 7.43
C PRO A 83 0.65 7.49 7.87
N ARG A 84 0.28 6.25 7.54
CA ARG A 84 1.09 5.07 7.89
C ARG A 84 2.38 5.03 7.09
N MET A 85 2.29 5.33 5.79
CA MET A 85 3.45 5.38 4.92
C MET A 85 4.44 6.47 5.34
N LEU A 86 3.95 7.63 5.78
CA LEU A 86 4.80 8.71 6.26
C LEU A 86 5.62 8.29 7.49
N ILE A 87 5.01 7.53 8.41
CA ILE A 87 5.73 6.95 9.55
C ILE A 87 6.87 6.03 9.06
N ALA A 88 6.54 5.08 8.19
CA ALA A 88 7.53 4.16 7.64
C ALA A 88 8.65 4.89 6.90
N PHE A 89 8.30 5.90 6.10
CA PHE A 89 9.24 6.71 5.35
C PHE A 89 10.21 7.46 6.27
N LEU A 90 9.68 8.20 7.24
CA LEU A 90 10.50 8.99 8.16
C LEU A 90 11.42 8.10 9.01
N GLU A 91 10.87 7.03 9.58
CA GLU A 91 11.65 6.15 10.46
C GLU A 91 12.77 5.39 9.73
N ASN A 92 12.57 5.01 8.46
CA ASN A 92 13.59 4.27 7.69
C ASN A 92 14.64 5.17 7.04
N ASN A 93 14.39 6.48 6.93
CA ASN A 93 15.27 7.43 6.27
C ASN A 93 15.87 8.48 7.23
N LEU A 94 15.60 8.37 8.54
CA LEU A 94 16.08 9.30 9.56
C LEU A 94 17.58 9.09 9.82
N ASN A 95 18.34 10.16 9.77
CA ASN A 95 19.76 10.19 10.12
C ASN A 95 19.98 10.61 11.59
N ALA A 96 21.17 10.35 12.11
CA ALA A 96 21.53 10.69 13.48
C ALA A 96 21.52 12.20 13.76
N ASP A 97 21.71 13.03 12.73
CA ASP A 97 21.65 14.49 12.79
C ASP A 97 20.22 15.06 12.71
N GLY A 98 19.22 14.20 12.71
CA GLY A 98 17.80 14.57 12.56
C GLY A 98 17.35 14.86 11.14
N SER A 99 18.25 14.85 10.15
CA SER A 99 17.88 14.96 8.75
C SER A 99 17.21 13.68 8.26
N VAL A 100 16.39 13.79 7.20
CA VAL A 100 15.73 12.63 6.58
C VAL A 100 16.15 12.53 5.12
N ASN A 101 16.71 11.41 4.71
CA ASN A 101 17.07 11.17 3.32
C ASN A 101 15.81 11.09 2.44
N ILE A 102 15.88 11.71 1.26
CA ILE A 102 14.83 11.57 0.24
C ILE A 102 15.28 10.50 -0.74
N PRO A 103 14.56 9.36 -0.85
CA PRO A 103 14.87 8.33 -1.82
C PRO A 103 14.94 8.86 -3.24
N LYS A 104 15.84 8.32 -4.05
CA LYS A 104 16.06 8.77 -5.43
C LYS A 104 14.76 8.85 -6.25
N ALA A 105 13.85 7.90 -6.03
CA ALA A 105 12.55 7.87 -6.73
C ALA A 105 11.67 9.08 -6.42
N LEU A 106 11.84 9.74 -5.26
CA LEU A 106 11.06 10.93 -4.86
C LEU A 106 11.76 12.25 -5.17
N GLN A 107 13.07 12.28 -5.34
CA GLN A 107 13.83 13.52 -5.56
C GLN A 107 13.30 14.37 -6.72
N PRO A 108 12.91 13.80 -7.89
CA PRO A 108 12.34 14.60 -8.99
C PRO A 108 11.06 15.35 -8.58
N TYR A 109 10.26 14.78 -7.68
CA TYR A 109 9.01 15.39 -7.18
C TYR A 109 9.24 16.37 -6.04
N MET A 110 10.44 16.40 -5.47
CA MET A 110 10.87 17.26 -4.37
C MET A 110 11.82 18.37 -4.82
N GLY A 111 11.80 18.71 -6.11
CA GLY A 111 12.69 19.74 -6.68
C GLY A 111 14.16 19.36 -6.66
N GLY A 112 14.48 18.07 -6.75
CA GLY A 112 15.86 17.56 -6.71
C GLY A 112 16.49 17.51 -5.34
N LYS A 113 15.75 17.79 -4.26
CA LYS A 113 16.28 17.72 -2.89
C LYS A 113 16.65 16.29 -2.51
N GLU A 114 17.81 16.12 -1.91
CA GLU A 114 18.29 14.82 -1.44
C GLU A 114 17.97 14.56 0.03
N LYS A 115 17.74 15.62 0.82
CA LYS A 115 17.45 15.54 2.25
C LYS A 115 16.43 16.58 2.68
N LEU A 116 15.65 16.24 3.71
CA LEU A 116 14.94 17.18 4.56
C LEU A 116 15.82 17.51 5.76
N ILE A 117 16.00 18.79 6.04
CA ILE A 117 16.83 19.28 7.15
C ILE A 117 15.88 19.86 8.20
N PRO A 118 16.10 19.58 9.52
CA PRO A 118 15.34 20.23 10.58
C PRO A 118 15.40 21.77 10.44
N LEU A 119 14.30 22.42 10.76
CA LEU A 119 14.29 23.88 10.92
C LEU A 119 14.81 24.18 12.34
N ASP A 120 15.75 25.13 12.44
CA ASP A 120 16.26 25.65 13.71
C ASP A 120 15.14 26.32 14.52
#